data_25df28583dd3acf8c6d04a360a5a8eb1
#
_entry.id   25df28583dd3acf8c6d04a360a5a8eb1
#
_cell.length_a   1.000
_cell.length_b   1.000
_cell.length_c   1.000
_cell.angle_alpha   90.00
_cell.angle_beta   90.00
_cell.angle_gamma   90.00
#
_symmetry.space_group_name_H-M   'P 1'
#
loop_
_entity.id
_entity.type
_entity.pdbx_description
1 polymer ?
#
loop_
_entity_poly.entity_id
_entity_poly.type
_entity_poly.pdbx_seq_one_letter_code
_entity_poly.pdbx_strand_id
1 'polypeptide(L)'
;MLCVLFLASIAAHSQSQPSDTTLTTNPVFVKNCAKCHGGNAEGRHFRGPSLISEKVAAASEDSLRNIITNGKGHMPKYKSKLTSDEIDTLVQQVRALNKK
;
A
#
# COMPACT_ATOMS: atom_id res chain seq x y z
N MET A 1 42.17 -4.65 -26.45
CA MET A 1 41.81 -4.54 -26.14
C MET A 1 40.75 -4.62 -25.66
N LEU A 2 40.23 -4.56 -25.06
CA LEU A 2 39.49 -4.61 -24.60
C LEU A 2 38.41 -4.34 -24.22
N CYS A 3 37.79 -4.29 -23.95
CA CYS A 3 37.02 -3.91 -23.62
C CYS A 3 36.01 -4.02 -23.04
N VAL A 4 35.54 -4.05 -22.54
CA VAL A 4 34.77 -4.06 -21.95
C VAL A 4 33.63 -3.93 -21.58
N LEU A 5 33.10 -3.97 -21.19
CA LEU A 5 32.24 -3.82 -20.80
C LEU A 5 31.22 -3.72 -20.25
N PHE A 6 30.66 -3.67 -19.85
CA PHE A 6 29.90 -3.57 -19.29
C PHE A 6 28.88 -3.40 -18.90
N LEU A 7 28.34 -3.41 -18.45
CA LEU A 7 27.58 -3.32 -18.09
C LEU A 7 26.66 -3.10 -17.51
N ALA A 8 26.30 -3.08 -17.07
CA ALA A 8 25.60 -2.75 -16.58
C ALA A 8 24.48 -2.85 -16.24
N SER A 9 23.88 -2.98 -15.79
CA SER A 9 22.97 -3.01 -15.43
C SER A 9 22.06 -2.69 -14.88
N ILE A 10 21.52 -2.61 -14.46
CA ILE A 10 20.76 -2.28 -13.97
C ILE A 10 19.77 -2.36 -13.53
N ALA A 11 19.36 -2.53 -13.01
CA ALA A 11 18.59 -2.63 -12.48
C ALA A 11 17.54 -2.28 -12.24
N ALA A 12 17.02 -2.25 -12.07
CA ALA A 12 16.12 -1.88 -11.90
C ALA A 12 15.16 -1.84 -11.22
N HIS A 13 14.68 -1.86 -10.81
CA HIS A 13 13.91 -1.85 -10.20
C HIS A 13 12.98 -1.36 -10.04
N SER A 14 12.58 -1.30 -9.75
CA SER A 14 11.75 -0.91 -9.55
C SER A 14 11.16 -0.57 -8.88
N GLN A 15 10.89 -0.54 -8.40
CA GLN A 15 10.31 -0.36 -7.86
C GLN A 15 9.55 0.17 -7.29
N SER A 16 9.53 0.15 -7.17
CA SER A 16 8.46 0.87 -6.70
C SER A 16 8.58 1.07 -5.25
N GLN A 17 8.56 0.09 -4.49
CA GLN A 17 8.60 0.25 -3.07
C GLN A 17 9.84 -0.33 -2.52
N PRO A 18 10.62 0.40 -1.76
CA PRO A 18 11.67 -0.22 -0.98
C PRO A 18 11.03 -1.23 -0.04
N SER A 19 11.67 -2.34 0.17
CA SER A 19 11.10 -3.37 1.01
C SER A 19 10.99 -2.93 2.48
N ASP A 20 11.72 -1.90 2.87
CA ASP A 20 11.67 -1.41 4.24
C ASP A 20 10.63 -0.32 4.45
N THR A 21 9.85 0.02 3.42
CA THR A 21 8.79 1.01 3.54
C THR A 21 7.62 0.42 4.29
N THR A 22 7.10 1.16 5.25
CA THR A 22 5.88 0.75 5.95
C THR A 22 4.69 1.46 5.33
N LEU A 23 3.50 1.05 5.75
CA LEU A 23 2.28 1.67 5.24
C LEU A 23 2.31 3.19 5.42
N THR A 24 2.62 3.65 6.63
CA THR A 24 2.52 5.07 6.93
C THR A 24 3.61 5.91 6.29
N THR A 25 4.66 5.29 5.77
CA THR A 25 5.71 6.02 5.05
C THR A 25 5.61 5.81 3.54
N ASN A 26 4.68 4.98 3.09
CA ASN A 26 4.46 4.77 1.67
C ASN A 26 3.81 6.02 1.07
N PRO A 27 4.44 6.68 0.09
CA PRO A 27 3.87 7.91 -0.48
C PRO A 27 2.48 7.70 -1.08
N VAL A 28 2.18 6.52 -1.59
CA VAL A 28 0.86 6.22 -2.11
C VAL A 28 -0.18 6.29 -1.01
N PHE A 29 0.13 5.73 0.17
CA PHE A 29 -0.76 5.82 1.32
C PHE A 29 -0.91 7.26 1.78
N VAL A 30 0.21 7.96 1.93
CA VAL A 30 0.19 9.33 2.43
C VAL A 30 -0.65 10.22 1.55
N LYS A 31 -0.53 10.06 0.25
CA LYS A 31 -1.24 10.92 -0.69
C LYS A 31 -2.72 10.56 -0.83
N ASN A 32 -3.05 9.27 -0.81
CA ASN A 32 -4.38 8.84 -1.19
C ASN A 32 -5.24 8.33 -0.05
N CYS A 33 -4.65 7.87 1.01
CA CYS A 33 -5.38 7.11 2.03
C CYS A 33 -5.41 7.81 3.39
N ALA A 34 -4.34 8.52 3.71
CA ALA A 34 -4.18 9.09 5.04
C ALA A 34 -5.25 10.13 5.38
N LYS A 35 -5.78 10.81 4.37
CA LYS A 35 -6.79 11.84 4.63
C LYS A 35 -8.03 11.27 5.28
N CYS A 36 -8.32 10.01 5.05
CA CYS A 36 -9.47 9.35 5.68
C CYS A 36 -9.06 8.40 6.78
N HIS A 37 -7.96 7.67 6.58
CA HIS A 37 -7.55 6.66 7.55
C HIS A 37 -6.56 7.17 8.60
N GLY A 38 -6.11 8.42 8.46
CA GLY A 38 -5.18 9.01 9.40
C GLY A 38 -3.74 8.79 9.00
N GLY A 39 -2.87 9.73 9.39
CA GLY A 39 -1.46 9.64 9.04
C GLY A 39 -0.74 8.45 9.62
N ASN A 40 -1.24 7.93 10.75
CA ASN A 40 -0.71 6.72 11.38
C ASN A 40 -1.64 5.54 11.18
N ALA A 41 -2.57 5.63 10.23
CA ALA A 41 -3.54 4.58 9.93
C ALA A 41 -4.46 4.30 11.11
N GLU A 42 -4.58 5.27 12.02
CA GLU A 42 -5.37 5.10 13.24
C GLU A 42 -6.86 5.33 13.05
N GLY A 43 -7.24 5.80 11.86
CA GLY A 43 -8.62 6.14 11.57
C GLY A 43 -8.92 7.60 11.87
N ARG A 44 -9.97 8.10 11.27
CA ARG A 44 -10.46 9.45 11.53
C ARG A 44 -11.95 9.40 11.72
N HIS A 45 -12.40 10.16 12.68
CA HIS A 45 -13.80 10.24 13.02
C HIS A 45 -14.62 10.63 11.79
N PHE A 46 -15.62 9.84 11.45
CA PHE A 46 -16.50 10.07 10.31
C PHE A 46 -15.84 10.03 8.94
N ARG A 47 -14.56 9.70 8.87
CA ARG A 47 -13.86 9.67 7.59
C ARG A 47 -13.48 8.28 7.17
N GLY A 48 -12.85 7.54 8.03
CA GLY A 48 -12.44 6.19 7.72
C GLY A 48 -12.03 5.45 8.97
N PRO A 49 -12.18 4.13 8.96
CA PRO A 49 -11.84 3.32 10.13
C PRO A 49 -10.34 3.18 10.31
N SER A 50 -9.96 2.80 11.51
CA SER A 50 -8.58 2.42 11.78
C SER A 50 -8.20 1.22 10.92
N LEU A 51 -6.99 1.25 10.42
CA LEU A 51 -6.43 0.10 9.72
C LEU A 51 -5.64 -0.81 10.66
N ILE A 52 -5.65 -0.48 11.95
CA ILE A 52 -5.04 -1.29 12.99
C ILE A 52 -6.16 -1.77 13.89
N SER A 53 -6.67 -2.97 13.63
CA SER A 53 -7.79 -3.49 14.38
C SER A 53 -7.88 -4.99 14.18
N GLU A 54 -8.61 -5.65 15.06
CA GLU A 54 -8.83 -7.08 14.92
C GLU A 54 -9.57 -7.40 13.63
N LYS A 55 -10.50 -6.55 13.26
CA LYS A 55 -11.25 -6.76 12.04
C LYS A 55 -10.35 -6.73 10.81
N VAL A 56 -9.45 -5.74 10.75
CA VAL A 56 -8.52 -5.65 9.63
C VAL A 56 -7.51 -6.77 9.68
N ALA A 57 -7.03 -7.10 10.88
CA ALA A 57 -6.08 -8.20 11.04
C ALA A 57 -6.65 -9.53 10.56
N ALA A 58 -7.96 -9.71 10.72
CA ALA A 58 -8.63 -10.95 10.32
C ALA A 58 -9.03 -10.97 8.84
N ALA A 59 -8.96 -9.82 8.16
CA ALA A 59 -9.38 -9.75 6.77
C ALA A 59 -8.35 -10.47 5.89
N SER A 60 -8.86 -11.15 4.87
CA SER A 60 -7.98 -11.82 3.93
C SER A 60 -7.32 -10.82 3.00
N GLU A 61 -6.22 -11.24 2.43
CA GLU A 61 -5.52 -10.46 1.42
C GLU A 61 -6.44 -10.06 0.28
N ASP A 62 -7.22 -11.02 -0.19
CA ASP A 62 -8.14 -10.76 -1.30
C ASP A 62 -9.23 -9.77 -0.92
N SER A 63 -9.72 -9.86 0.30
CA SER A 63 -10.73 -8.93 0.78
C SER A 63 -10.18 -7.51 0.84
N LEU A 64 -8.98 -7.34 1.37
CA LEU A 64 -8.34 -6.03 1.44
C LEU A 64 -8.08 -5.48 0.04
N ARG A 65 -7.58 -6.33 -0.85
CA ARG A 65 -7.32 -5.91 -2.22
C ARG A 65 -8.60 -5.48 -2.91
N ASN A 66 -9.67 -6.22 -2.71
CA ASN A 66 -10.94 -5.90 -3.33
C ASN A 66 -11.48 -4.57 -2.85
N ILE A 67 -11.36 -4.30 -1.55
CA ILE A 67 -11.84 -3.04 -0.99
C ILE A 67 -11.07 -1.85 -1.57
N ILE A 68 -9.77 -1.97 -1.69
CA ILE A 68 -8.97 -0.87 -2.25
C ILE A 68 -9.27 -0.70 -3.73
N THR A 69 -9.36 -1.81 -4.45
CA THR A 69 -9.57 -1.78 -5.89
C THR A 69 -10.94 -1.19 -6.25
N ASN A 70 -11.97 -1.65 -5.57
CA ASN A 70 -13.35 -1.36 -5.95
C ASN A 70 -14.06 -0.39 -5.02
N GLY A 71 -13.45 -0.06 -3.89
CA GLY A 71 -14.05 0.83 -2.91
C GLY A 71 -15.09 0.11 -2.07
N LYS A 72 -15.54 0.79 -1.04
CA LYS A 72 -16.58 0.27 -0.16
C LYS A 72 -17.17 1.44 0.62
N GLY A 73 -18.49 1.59 0.57
CA GLY A 73 -19.13 2.68 1.28
C GLY A 73 -18.61 4.02 0.77
N HIS A 74 -18.09 4.84 1.66
CA HIS A 74 -17.56 6.14 1.29
C HIS A 74 -16.14 6.06 0.75
N MET A 75 -15.52 4.91 0.83
CA MET A 75 -14.16 4.75 0.31
C MET A 75 -14.20 4.65 -1.20
N PRO A 76 -13.49 5.54 -1.91
CA PRO A 76 -13.50 5.49 -3.36
C PRO A 76 -12.72 4.28 -3.89
N LYS A 77 -12.97 3.96 -5.15
CA LYS A 77 -12.24 2.89 -5.80
C LYS A 77 -10.95 3.44 -6.38
N TYR A 78 -9.92 2.62 -6.31
CA TYR A 78 -8.59 3.05 -6.75
C TYR A 78 -8.06 2.29 -7.96
N LYS A 79 -8.89 1.45 -8.57
CA LYS A 79 -8.38 0.62 -9.67
C LYS A 79 -7.91 1.43 -10.87
N SER A 80 -8.43 2.62 -11.06
CA SER A 80 -7.97 3.46 -12.17
C SER A 80 -6.94 4.48 -11.74
N LYS A 81 -6.65 4.59 -10.46
CA LYS A 81 -5.69 5.56 -9.93
C LYS A 81 -4.38 4.94 -9.52
N LEU A 82 -4.41 3.68 -9.16
CA LEU A 82 -3.23 2.96 -8.68
C LEU A 82 -3.02 1.72 -9.52
N THR A 83 -1.76 1.35 -9.68
CA THR A 83 -1.45 0.09 -10.36
C THR A 83 -1.76 -1.08 -9.44
N SER A 84 -1.87 -2.26 -10.02
CA SER A 84 -2.11 -3.45 -9.21
C SER A 84 -0.94 -3.71 -8.26
N ASP A 85 0.28 -3.37 -8.66
CA ASP A 85 1.44 -3.53 -7.79
C ASP A 85 1.37 -2.57 -6.61
N GLU A 86 0.94 -1.34 -6.86
CA GLU A 86 0.77 -0.38 -5.78
C GLU A 86 -0.29 -0.84 -4.79
N ILE A 87 -1.40 -1.35 -5.30
CA ILE A 87 -2.46 -1.87 -4.45
C ILE A 87 -1.96 -3.06 -3.64
N ASP A 88 -1.25 -3.98 -4.30
CA ASP A 88 -0.74 -5.15 -3.59
C ASP A 88 0.23 -4.75 -2.49
N THR A 89 1.07 -3.77 -2.75
CA THR A 89 1.99 -3.28 -1.73
C THR A 89 1.23 -2.73 -0.53
N LEU A 90 0.17 -1.96 -0.78
CA LEU A 90 -0.66 -1.43 0.30
C LEU A 90 -1.27 -2.57 1.11
N VAL A 91 -1.77 -3.59 0.44
CA VAL A 91 -2.36 -4.75 1.12
C VAL A 91 -1.34 -5.40 2.04
N GLN A 92 -0.14 -5.65 1.52
CA GLN A 92 0.90 -6.29 2.33
C GLN A 92 1.30 -5.42 3.51
N GLN A 93 1.35 -4.11 3.31
CA GLN A 93 1.73 -3.20 4.38
C GLN A 93 0.65 -3.08 5.46
N VAL A 94 -0.62 -3.11 5.07
CA VAL A 94 -1.71 -3.16 6.05
C VAL A 94 -1.61 -4.43 6.88
N ARG A 95 -1.34 -5.54 6.23
CA ARG A 95 -1.22 -6.81 6.94
C ARG A 95 -0.03 -6.81 7.89
N ALA A 96 1.09 -6.25 7.44
CA ALA A 96 2.28 -6.18 8.28
C ALA A 96 2.05 -5.30 9.51
N LEU A 97 1.27 -4.24 9.34
CA LEU A 97 0.96 -3.32 10.43
C LEU A 97 0.17 -4.00 11.54
N ASN A 98 -0.62 -5.01 11.18
CA ASN A 98 -1.45 -5.75 12.12
C ASN A 98 -0.82 -7.04 12.62
N LYS A 99 0.40 -7.31 12.22
CA LYS A 99 1.08 -8.52 12.63
C LYS A 99 1.61 -8.38 14.03
N LYS A 100 1.47 -9.42 14.81
CA LYS A 100 1.95 -9.41 16.20
C LYS A 100 3.20 -10.20 16.41
#